data_2479e29ace0625cca205cdd4c2fac652
#
_entry.id   2479e29ace0625cca205cdd4c2fac652
#
_cell.length_a   1.000
_cell.length_b   1.000
_cell.length_c   1.000
_cell.angle_alpha   90.00
_cell.angle_beta   90.00
_cell.angle_gamma   90.00
#
_symmetry.space_group_name_H-M   'P 1'
#
loop_
_entity.id
_entity.type
_entity.pdbx_description
1 polymer ?
#
loop_
_entity_poly.entity_id
_entity_poly.type
_entity_poly.pdbx_seq_one_letter_code
_entity_poly.pdbx_strand_id
1 'polypeptide(L)'
;QQAADFINEKYNDKIIEVVVTDQYYNMREPVEERPEIMQIAIQAVKNVGLTPKIDPVRGGTDGSRLSYMGLPTPNIFTGGHYGHGKYEFIPTFAMEKAVETLVAIAELVAKINH
;
A
#
# COMPACT_ATOMS: atom_id res chain seq x y z
N GLN A 1 12.74 19.05 -12.82
CA GLN A 1 13.53 19.53 -13.96
C GLN A 1 13.67 21.07 -13.95
N GLN A 2 12.59 21.84 -13.99
CA GLN A 2 12.64 23.32 -14.05
C GLN A 2 13.54 23.98 -13.00
N ALA A 3 13.54 23.50 -11.76
CA ALA A 3 14.40 24.02 -10.72
C ALA A 3 15.91 23.76 -11.01
N ALA A 4 16.24 22.61 -11.55
CA ALA A 4 17.59 22.27 -11.95
C ALA A 4 18.04 23.12 -13.14
N ASP A 5 17.16 23.32 -14.12
CA ASP A 5 17.42 24.15 -15.29
C ASP A 5 17.68 25.60 -14.87
N PHE A 6 16.86 26.16 -13.98
CA PHE A 6 17.06 27.50 -13.44
C PHE A 6 18.42 27.68 -12.73
N ILE A 7 18.84 26.68 -11.94
CA ILE A 7 20.15 26.74 -11.25
C ILE A 7 21.29 26.61 -12.24
N ASN A 8 21.21 25.71 -13.19
CA ASN A 8 22.22 25.50 -14.22
C ASN A 8 22.41 26.75 -15.07
N GLU A 9 21.33 27.43 -15.46
CA GLU A 9 21.37 28.70 -16.18
C GLU A 9 22.03 29.81 -15.34
N LYS A 10 21.65 29.93 -14.06
CA LYS A 10 22.19 30.95 -13.14
C LYS A 10 23.70 30.86 -13.00
N TYR A 11 24.26 29.65 -12.97
CA TYR A 11 25.68 29.43 -12.78
C TYR A 11 26.42 29.16 -14.10
N ASN A 12 25.71 29.17 -15.22
CA ASN A 12 26.22 28.91 -16.57
C ASN A 12 27.05 27.61 -16.65
N ASP A 13 26.60 26.60 -15.90
CA ASP A 13 27.24 25.27 -15.85
C ASP A 13 26.20 24.19 -15.53
N LYS A 14 26.43 22.95 -15.93
CA LYS A 14 25.59 21.78 -15.62
C LYS A 14 25.92 21.25 -14.21
N ILE A 15 25.54 22.02 -13.18
CA ILE A 15 25.82 21.70 -11.77
C ILE A 15 24.85 20.61 -11.26
N ILE A 16 23.60 20.62 -11.74
CA ILE A 16 22.54 19.70 -11.32
C ILE A 16 22.09 18.87 -12.51
N GLU A 17 22.18 17.56 -12.36
CA GLU A 17 21.57 16.59 -13.27
C GLU A 17 20.37 15.94 -12.60
N VAL A 18 19.20 15.96 -13.28
CA VAL A 18 17.99 15.32 -12.79
C VAL A 18 17.73 14.08 -13.62
N VAL A 19 17.79 12.92 -12.96
CA VAL A 19 17.39 11.64 -13.53
C VAL A 19 16.06 11.23 -12.90
N VAL A 20 15.04 11.07 -13.71
CA VAL A 20 13.71 10.64 -13.27
C VAL A 20 13.53 9.18 -13.68
N THR A 21 13.35 8.32 -12.69
CA THR A 21 13.02 6.90 -12.89
C THR A 21 11.72 6.58 -12.17
N ASP A 22 10.79 5.94 -12.88
CA ASP A 22 9.57 5.46 -12.27
C ASP A 22 9.91 4.28 -11.34
N GLN A 23 9.41 4.34 -10.10
CA GLN A 23 9.72 3.35 -9.09
C GLN A 23 8.50 2.57 -8.63
N TYR A 24 7.37 3.25 -8.48
CA TYR A 24 6.11 2.66 -8.03
C TYR A 24 4.95 3.16 -8.88
N TYR A 25 4.10 2.22 -9.29
CA TYR A 25 2.85 2.49 -9.98
C TYR A 25 1.66 2.24 -9.06
N ASN A 26 0.49 2.78 -9.40
CA ASN A 26 -0.73 2.52 -8.66
C ASN A 26 -1.15 1.05 -8.85
N MET A 27 -1.21 0.30 -7.74
CA MET A 27 -1.57 -1.12 -7.77
C MET A 27 -3.05 -1.40 -8.07
N ARG A 28 -3.87 -0.36 -8.22
CA ARG A 28 -5.31 -0.49 -8.46
C ARG A 28 -5.60 -1.35 -9.68
N GLU A 29 -4.93 -1.08 -10.79
CA GLU A 29 -5.16 -1.77 -12.06
C GLU A 29 -4.93 -3.29 -11.94
N PRO A 30 -3.75 -3.81 -11.55
CA PRO A 30 -3.55 -5.25 -11.40
C PRO A 30 -4.41 -5.90 -10.30
N VAL A 31 -4.83 -5.14 -9.29
CA VAL A 31 -5.72 -5.66 -8.23
C VAL A 31 -7.17 -5.74 -8.72
N GLU A 32 -7.63 -4.79 -9.54
CA GLU A 32 -8.98 -4.82 -10.14
C GLU A 32 -9.17 -5.98 -11.13
N GLU A 33 -8.11 -6.52 -11.73
CA GLU A 33 -8.17 -7.73 -12.54
C GLU A 33 -8.53 -8.99 -11.72
N ARG A 34 -8.34 -8.95 -10.42
CA ARG A 34 -8.59 -10.05 -9.48
C ARG A 34 -9.51 -9.60 -8.34
N PRO A 35 -10.77 -9.25 -8.63
CA PRO A 35 -11.69 -8.65 -7.64
C PRO A 35 -11.97 -9.54 -6.43
N GLU A 36 -11.81 -10.86 -6.56
CA GLU A 36 -11.99 -11.82 -5.48
C GLU A 36 -11.03 -11.57 -4.31
N ILE A 37 -9.82 -11.08 -4.57
CA ILE A 37 -8.83 -10.76 -3.53
C ILE A 37 -9.34 -9.65 -2.62
N MET A 38 -9.86 -8.58 -3.23
CA MET A 38 -10.45 -7.46 -2.49
C MET A 38 -11.72 -7.86 -1.75
N GLN A 39 -12.56 -8.72 -2.35
CA GLN A 39 -13.78 -9.22 -1.70
C GLN A 39 -13.47 -10.03 -0.44
N ILE A 40 -12.46 -10.90 -0.50
CA ILE A 40 -11.99 -11.67 0.66
C ILE A 40 -11.50 -10.72 1.76
N ALA A 41 -10.65 -9.75 1.43
CA ALA A 41 -10.13 -8.78 2.41
C ALA A 41 -11.26 -7.96 3.06
N ILE A 42 -12.20 -7.45 2.27
CA ILE A 42 -13.36 -6.70 2.76
C ILE A 42 -14.22 -7.58 3.68
N GLN A 43 -14.47 -8.82 3.29
CA GLN A 43 -15.27 -9.74 4.10
C GLN A 43 -14.58 -10.09 5.42
N ALA A 44 -13.27 -10.32 5.39
CA ALA A 44 -12.48 -10.59 6.60
C ALA A 44 -12.55 -9.43 7.60
N VAL A 45 -12.39 -8.18 7.12
CA VAL A 45 -12.52 -6.98 7.97
C VAL A 45 -13.92 -6.88 8.60
N LYS A 46 -14.97 -7.20 7.84
CA LYS A 46 -16.35 -7.24 8.38
C LYS A 46 -16.53 -8.34 9.44
N ASN A 47 -15.95 -9.52 9.21
CA ASN A 47 -16.06 -10.67 10.11
C ASN A 47 -15.45 -10.39 11.49
N VAL A 48 -14.42 -9.53 11.57
CA VAL A 48 -13.81 -9.13 12.85
C VAL A 48 -14.50 -7.91 13.49
N GLY A 49 -15.66 -7.50 12.95
CA GLY A 49 -16.50 -6.42 13.51
C GLY A 49 -16.03 -5.02 13.14
N LEU A 50 -15.20 -4.87 12.11
CA LEU A 50 -14.75 -3.57 11.62
C LEU A 50 -15.51 -3.15 10.35
N THR A 51 -15.54 -1.84 10.11
CA THR A 51 -16.08 -1.28 8.86
C THR A 51 -14.92 -1.10 7.87
N PRO A 52 -14.90 -1.81 6.74
CA PRO A 52 -13.84 -1.68 5.75
C PRO A 52 -13.88 -0.29 5.10
N LYS A 53 -12.71 0.33 4.98
CA LYS A 53 -12.49 1.58 4.27
C LYS A 53 -11.40 1.36 3.23
N ILE A 54 -11.68 1.75 2.00
CA ILE A 54 -10.73 1.61 0.89
C ILE A 54 -10.20 3.00 0.58
N ASP A 55 -8.96 3.23 0.94
CA ASP A 55 -8.26 4.49 0.71
C ASP A 55 -7.01 4.27 -0.16
N PRO A 56 -6.63 5.25 -0.98
CA PRO A 56 -5.37 5.20 -1.68
C PRO A 56 -4.20 5.30 -0.69
N VAL A 57 -3.18 4.50 -0.89
CA VAL A 57 -1.93 4.58 -0.12
C VAL A 57 -1.04 5.66 -0.72
N ARG A 58 -0.49 6.51 0.12
CA ARG A 58 0.51 7.51 -0.30
C ARG A 58 1.89 6.85 -0.39
N GLY A 59 2.57 7.08 -1.50
CA GLY A 59 3.89 6.53 -1.76
C GLY A 59 3.85 5.10 -2.28
N GLY A 60 5.03 4.49 -2.40
CA GLY A 60 5.19 3.12 -2.85
C GLY A 60 5.09 2.11 -1.70
N THR A 61 4.62 0.91 -2.03
CA THR A 61 4.58 -0.23 -1.12
C THR A 61 5.11 -1.48 -1.82
N ASP A 62 5.56 -2.46 -1.05
CA ASP A 62 5.96 -3.76 -1.60
C ASP A 62 4.80 -4.43 -2.36
N GLY A 63 3.57 -4.26 -1.86
CA GLY A 63 2.37 -4.74 -2.53
C GLY A 63 2.18 -4.15 -3.93
N SER A 64 2.50 -2.88 -4.12
CA SER A 64 2.49 -2.27 -5.46
C SER A 64 3.50 -2.95 -6.39
N ARG A 65 4.71 -3.16 -5.93
CA ARG A 65 5.77 -3.80 -6.72
C ARG A 65 5.42 -5.25 -7.06
N LEU A 66 4.97 -6.02 -6.07
CA LEU A 66 4.55 -7.42 -6.27
C LEU A 66 3.37 -7.53 -7.24
N SER A 67 2.42 -6.60 -7.18
CA SER A 67 1.26 -6.59 -8.07
C SER A 67 1.69 -6.46 -9.54
N TYR A 68 2.64 -5.61 -9.85
CA TYR A 68 3.19 -5.47 -11.21
C TYR A 68 4.15 -6.59 -11.62
N MET A 69 4.59 -7.43 -10.67
CA MET A 69 5.32 -8.66 -10.95
C MET A 69 4.40 -9.87 -11.21
N GLY A 70 3.08 -9.66 -11.25
CA GLY A 70 2.07 -10.68 -11.52
C GLY A 70 1.43 -11.30 -10.27
N LEU A 71 1.71 -10.75 -9.07
CA LEU A 71 1.09 -11.16 -7.82
C LEU A 71 0.27 -10.01 -7.23
N PRO A 72 -1.01 -9.87 -7.55
CA PRO A 72 -1.87 -8.81 -7.01
C PRO A 72 -1.89 -8.84 -5.48
N THR A 73 -1.31 -7.82 -4.86
CA THR A 73 -1.05 -7.78 -3.42
C THR A 73 -1.57 -6.46 -2.83
N PRO A 74 -2.88 -6.36 -2.54
CA PRO A 74 -3.43 -5.19 -1.87
C PRO A 74 -2.91 -5.07 -0.44
N ASN A 75 -2.77 -3.84 0.05
CA ASN A 75 -2.40 -3.60 1.44
C ASN A 75 -3.62 -3.72 2.35
N ILE A 76 -3.41 -4.25 3.55
CA ILE A 76 -4.36 -4.20 4.64
C ILE A 76 -3.89 -3.24 5.72
N PHE A 77 -4.79 -2.86 6.62
CA PHE A 77 -4.46 -1.95 7.72
C PHE A 77 -3.51 -2.59 8.76
N THR A 78 -2.75 -1.74 9.45
CA THR A 78 -2.01 -2.10 10.66
C THR A 78 -2.60 -1.40 11.90
N GLY A 79 -3.25 -0.26 11.71
CA GLY A 79 -3.76 0.59 12.78
C GLY A 79 -2.71 1.52 13.39
N GLY A 80 -1.58 1.71 12.72
CA GLY A 80 -0.54 2.65 13.14
C GLY A 80 -0.93 4.12 12.92
N HIS A 81 -0.36 4.99 13.74
CA HIS A 81 -0.55 6.44 13.69
C HIS A 81 0.78 7.16 13.55
N TYR A 82 0.79 8.31 12.90
CA TYR A 82 1.95 9.19 12.71
C TYR A 82 3.15 8.49 12.05
N GLY A 83 2.90 7.59 11.10
CA GLY A 83 3.93 6.83 10.40
C GLY A 83 5.07 7.71 9.90
N HIS A 84 6.31 7.24 10.03
CA HIS A 84 7.57 7.94 9.75
C HIS A 84 7.87 9.14 10.65
N GLY A 85 7.09 9.37 11.70
CA GLY A 85 7.29 10.44 12.67
C GLY A 85 7.92 9.94 13.96
N LYS A 86 8.54 10.85 14.73
CA LYS A 86 9.11 10.50 16.05
C LYS A 86 8.06 10.11 17.10
N TYR A 87 6.80 10.35 16.84
CA TYR A 87 5.66 9.99 17.69
C TYR A 87 4.84 8.84 17.12
N GLU A 88 5.42 8.07 16.20
CA GLU A 88 4.76 6.91 15.63
C GLU A 88 4.40 5.90 16.72
N PHE A 89 3.16 5.42 16.69
CA PHE A 89 2.67 4.42 17.62
C PHE A 89 1.58 3.56 16.99
N ILE A 90 1.33 2.41 17.59
CA ILE A 90 0.20 1.54 17.30
C ILE A 90 -0.48 1.13 18.61
N PRO A 91 -1.80 1.30 18.75
CA PRO A 91 -2.55 0.77 19.88
C PRO A 91 -2.57 -0.75 19.87
N THR A 92 -2.47 -1.39 21.03
CA THR A 92 -2.47 -2.86 21.16
C THR A 92 -3.72 -3.48 20.56
N PHE A 93 -4.90 -2.91 20.80
CA PHE A 93 -6.15 -3.41 20.22
C PHE A 93 -6.16 -3.37 18.69
N ALA A 94 -5.47 -2.42 18.07
CA ALA A 94 -5.36 -2.35 16.61
C ALA A 94 -4.46 -3.47 16.07
N MET A 95 -3.39 -3.82 16.78
CA MET A 95 -2.55 -4.98 16.45
C MET A 95 -3.35 -6.27 16.54
N GLU A 96 -4.14 -6.45 17.61
CA GLU A 96 -5.01 -7.61 17.78
C GLU A 96 -6.00 -7.74 16.64
N LYS A 97 -6.67 -6.63 16.25
CA LYS A 97 -7.60 -6.60 15.11
C LYS A 97 -6.92 -6.89 13.76
N ALA A 98 -5.69 -6.47 13.57
CA ALA A 98 -4.93 -6.81 12.37
C ALA A 98 -4.65 -8.33 12.32
N VAL A 99 -4.27 -8.94 13.43
CA VAL A 99 -4.06 -10.40 13.52
C VAL A 99 -5.37 -11.16 13.26
N GLU A 100 -6.47 -10.77 13.93
CA GLU A 100 -7.79 -11.37 13.71
C GLU A 100 -8.20 -11.31 12.23
N THR A 101 -7.92 -10.19 11.55
CA THR A 101 -8.23 -10.01 10.14
C THR A 101 -7.41 -10.96 9.27
N LEU A 102 -6.10 -11.13 9.56
CA LEU A 102 -5.24 -12.08 8.83
C LEU A 102 -5.74 -13.51 8.97
N VAL A 103 -6.12 -13.93 10.18
CA VAL A 103 -6.72 -15.24 10.42
C VAL A 103 -8.02 -15.41 9.64
N ALA A 104 -8.90 -14.41 9.66
CA ALA A 104 -10.15 -14.44 8.91
C ALA A 104 -9.94 -14.54 7.39
N ILE A 105 -8.90 -13.88 6.84
CA ILE A 105 -8.52 -14.03 5.42
C ILE A 105 -8.13 -15.48 5.14
N ALA A 106 -7.25 -16.06 5.96
CA ALA A 106 -6.80 -17.44 5.78
C ALA A 106 -7.98 -18.44 5.83
N GLU A 107 -8.90 -18.27 6.76
CA GLU A 107 -10.11 -19.10 6.86
C GLU A 107 -11.03 -18.97 5.65
N LEU A 108 -11.22 -17.76 5.12
CA LEU A 108 -12.04 -17.54 3.92
C LEU A 108 -11.40 -18.18 2.69
N VAL A 109 -10.09 -18.05 2.53
CA VAL A 109 -9.35 -18.68 1.40
C VAL A 109 -9.40 -20.21 1.50
N ALA A 110 -9.25 -20.78 2.68
CA ALA A 110 -9.35 -22.23 2.90
C ALA A 110 -10.72 -22.79 2.49
N LYS A 111 -11.81 -22.04 2.74
CA LYS A 111 -13.17 -22.45 2.36
C LYS A 111 -13.44 -22.39 0.85
N ILE A 112 -12.73 -21.53 0.11
CA ILE A 112 -12.89 -21.43 -1.35
C ILE A 112 -12.23 -22.62 -2.06
N ASN A 113 -11.15 -23.15 -1.48
CA ASN A 113 -10.35 -24.23 -2.06
C ASN A 113 -10.90 -25.64 -1.70
N HIS A 114 -11.99 -25.70 -0.98
CA HIS A 114 -12.72 -26.93 -0.64
C HIS A 114 -14.15 -26.92 -1.16
#